data_993ecf36284a1e6df00d971245c5a8fb
#
_entry.id   993ecf36284a1e6df00d971245c5a8fb
#
_cell.length_a   1.000
_cell.length_b   1.000
_cell.length_c   1.000
_cell.angle_alpha   90.00
_cell.angle_beta   90.00
_cell.angle_gamma   90.00
#
_symmetry.space_group_name_H-M   'P 1'
#
loop_
_entity.id
_entity.type
_entity.pdbx_description
1 polymer ?
#
loop_
_entity_poly.entity_id
_entity_poly.type
_entity_poly.pdbx_seq_one_letter_code
_entity_poly.pdbx_strand_id
1 'polypeptide(L)'
;MAHPLVMKVQRVLTGLPKPVEGDRVLIGVSGGPDSMALLHVLAALRQPCSLTLFAAYIDHGLRPDEVPQEWSCVEQAAHVLGIECTCISVDVYAEAARRKLSIEHAARELRYRALAELGMQWRTGLLAVAHTADDQAEEVLLRLLRGGGRKALSGMSLQAGHVIRPFLGIRKSEVFAYLKDQGIVFCHDSSNDEVQFLRNRVRLELLPFLETRFDPGIRSALLKTAANLAEDEELLEQLLSQSWDRVIDTLDIDGSGYPFCRLHRPAFVQLHGALQRRLIEQLLWRLDAAAHHAQILAVVTLGRSGRPGSELHLRRGLRVVLSRTHLTFSYPQGKGPWRGRLHSH
;
A
#
# COMPACT_ATOMS: atom_id res chain seq x y z
N MET A 1 34.81 2.64 4.51
CA MET A 1 33.88 2.34 3.39
C MET A 1 32.47 2.25 3.97
N ALA A 2 31.43 2.67 3.22
CA ALA A 2 30.06 2.53 3.68
C ALA A 2 29.65 1.05 3.77
N HIS A 3 28.84 0.69 4.76
CA HIS A 3 28.35 -0.67 4.94
C HIS A 3 27.55 -1.13 3.70
N PRO A 4 27.61 -2.42 3.25
CA PRO A 4 26.92 -2.91 2.06
C PRO A 4 25.41 -2.63 2.06
N LEU A 5 24.74 -2.73 3.22
CA LEU A 5 23.32 -2.41 3.35
C LEU A 5 23.03 -0.94 3.02
N VAL A 6 23.84 -0.01 3.51
CA VAL A 6 23.70 1.43 3.22
C VAL A 6 23.83 1.69 1.72
N MET A 7 24.81 1.05 1.05
CA MET A 7 24.98 1.17 -0.41
C MET A 7 23.81 0.60 -1.19
N LYS A 8 23.22 -0.53 -0.75
CA LYS A 8 22.01 -1.10 -1.36
C LYS A 8 20.84 -0.13 -1.27
N VAL A 9 20.61 0.43 -0.08
CA VAL A 9 19.52 1.41 0.15
C VAL A 9 19.73 2.68 -0.65
N GLN A 10 20.96 3.17 -0.75
CA GLN A 10 21.28 4.33 -1.59
C GLN A 10 20.85 4.09 -3.05
N ARG A 11 21.20 2.93 -3.63
CA ARG A 11 20.76 2.57 -5.00
C ARG A 11 19.25 2.50 -5.14
N VAL A 12 18.55 1.99 -4.12
CA VAL A 12 17.08 1.95 -4.12
C VAL A 12 16.52 3.37 -4.14
N LEU A 13 17.01 4.28 -3.29
CA LEU A 13 16.53 5.65 -3.21
C LEU A 13 16.78 6.45 -4.49
N THR A 14 17.95 6.28 -5.10
CA THR A 14 18.29 6.95 -6.38
C THR A 14 17.55 6.37 -7.59
N GLY A 15 17.11 5.11 -7.51
CA GLY A 15 16.34 4.44 -8.56
C GLY A 15 14.81 4.60 -8.47
N LEU A 16 14.31 5.31 -7.47
CA LEU A 16 12.87 5.57 -7.37
C LEU A 16 12.37 6.49 -8.50
N PRO A 17 11.11 6.34 -8.94
CA PRO A 17 10.52 7.19 -9.99
C PRO A 17 10.57 8.70 -9.67
N LYS A 18 10.53 9.05 -8.39
CA LYS A 18 10.85 10.37 -7.87
C LYS A 18 12.05 10.20 -6.95
N PRO A 19 13.26 10.59 -7.38
CA PRO A 19 14.45 10.50 -6.54
C PRO A 19 14.28 11.27 -5.23
N VAL A 20 14.83 10.70 -4.15
CA VAL A 20 14.67 11.21 -2.78
C VAL A 20 15.76 12.24 -2.43
N GLU A 21 16.49 12.76 -3.41
CA GLU A 21 17.57 13.71 -3.19
C GLU A 21 17.04 15.09 -2.78
N GLY A 22 17.53 15.59 -1.64
CA GLY A 22 17.12 16.89 -1.09
C GLY A 22 15.78 16.86 -0.35
N ASP A 23 15.11 15.71 -0.24
CA ASP A 23 13.78 15.60 0.37
C ASP A 23 13.79 15.61 1.91
N ARG A 24 12.65 16.06 2.45
CA ARG A 24 12.33 15.92 3.88
C ARG A 24 11.59 14.59 4.06
N VAL A 25 12.18 13.68 4.85
CA VAL A 25 11.70 12.32 5.04
C VAL A 25 11.28 12.10 6.49
N LEU A 26 10.04 11.68 6.71
CA LEU A 26 9.56 11.17 7.99
C LEU A 26 9.79 9.66 8.05
N ILE A 27 10.39 9.17 9.13
CA ILE A 27 10.68 7.76 9.35
C ILE A 27 9.72 7.24 10.42
N GLY A 28 8.90 6.24 10.08
CA GLY A 28 8.10 5.52 11.08
C GLY A 28 8.97 4.51 11.82
N VAL A 29 9.18 4.73 13.12
CA VAL A 29 10.06 3.90 13.97
C VAL A 29 9.25 3.26 15.08
N SER A 30 9.36 1.94 15.27
CA SER A 30 8.65 1.17 16.31
C SER A 30 9.56 0.65 17.42
N GLY A 31 10.85 0.99 17.40
CA GLY A 31 11.84 0.41 18.33
C GLY A 31 12.34 -0.97 17.92
N GLY A 32 11.61 -1.70 17.07
CA GLY A 32 12.00 -3.02 16.58
C GLY A 32 13.17 -2.99 15.56
N PRO A 33 13.80 -4.16 15.30
CA PRO A 33 15.05 -4.25 14.56
C PRO A 33 14.99 -3.60 13.17
N ASP A 34 13.95 -3.88 12.39
CA ASP A 34 13.85 -3.36 11.02
C ASP A 34 13.76 -1.83 11.00
N SER A 35 12.96 -1.24 11.89
CA SER A 35 12.76 0.20 11.96
C SER A 35 13.97 0.94 12.52
N MET A 36 14.67 0.36 13.50
CA MET A 36 15.92 0.92 14.04
C MET A 36 17.04 0.87 13.00
N ALA A 37 17.16 -0.23 12.26
CA ALA A 37 18.10 -0.31 11.13
C ALA A 37 17.79 0.74 10.07
N LEU A 38 16.51 0.95 9.70
CA LEU A 38 16.11 1.96 8.72
C LEU A 38 16.49 3.38 9.18
N LEU A 39 16.25 3.71 10.45
CA LEU A 39 16.62 4.98 11.05
C LEU A 39 18.12 5.25 10.89
N HIS A 40 18.97 4.29 11.26
CA HIS A 40 20.43 4.41 11.18
C HIS A 40 20.95 4.44 9.73
N VAL A 41 20.37 3.62 8.82
CA VAL A 41 20.75 3.61 7.41
C VAL A 41 20.41 4.94 6.74
N LEU A 42 19.23 5.50 6.99
CA LEU A 42 18.85 6.81 6.45
C LEU A 42 19.68 7.93 7.06
N ALA A 43 20.05 7.86 8.35
CA ALA A 43 20.99 8.79 8.99
C ALA A 43 22.35 8.77 8.28
N ALA A 44 22.89 7.60 7.96
CA ALA A 44 24.14 7.46 7.20
C ALA A 44 24.04 8.02 5.77
N LEU A 45 22.84 8.02 5.18
CA LEU A 45 22.57 8.57 3.86
C LEU A 45 22.17 10.05 3.86
N ARG A 46 22.06 10.69 5.04
CA ARG A 46 21.67 12.10 5.16
C ARG A 46 22.52 13.01 4.28
N GLN A 47 23.83 12.92 4.41
CA GLN A 47 24.77 13.75 3.65
C GLN A 47 24.84 13.32 2.16
N PRO A 48 25.05 12.03 1.83
CA PRO A 48 25.15 11.58 0.45
C PRO A 48 23.90 11.85 -0.42
N CYS A 49 22.71 11.90 0.20
CA CYS A 49 21.45 12.16 -0.50
C CYS A 49 20.82 13.51 -0.13
N SER A 50 21.52 14.37 0.61
CA SER A 50 21.05 15.70 1.07
C SER A 50 19.70 15.66 1.78
N LEU A 51 19.42 14.60 2.59
CA LEU A 51 18.14 14.39 3.24
C LEU A 51 17.98 15.22 4.52
N THR A 52 16.79 15.72 4.76
CA THR A 52 16.35 16.20 6.09
C THR A 52 15.47 15.14 6.72
N LEU A 53 15.87 14.58 7.87
CA LEU A 53 15.23 13.43 8.48
C LEU A 53 14.46 13.82 9.73
N PHE A 54 13.29 13.20 9.88
CA PHE A 54 12.43 13.26 11.06
C PHE A 54 12.02 11.85 11.43
N ALA A 55 11.76 11.57 12.69
CA ALA A 55 11.33 10.26 13.16
C ALA A 55 10.05 10.37 13.99
N ALA A 56 9.18 9.37 13.88
CA ALA A 56 7.99 9.27 14.71
C ALA A 56 7.77 7.84 15.22
N TYR A 57 7.53 7.73 16.51
CA TYR A 57 7.03 6.53 17.17
C TYR A 57 5.51 6.66 17.35
N ILE A 58 4.76 5.62 17.02
CA ILE A 58 3.31 5.60 17.21
C ILE A 58 2.99 4.59 18.31
N ASP A 59 2.53 5.13 19.44
CA ASP A 59 2.01 4.33 20.53
C ASP A 59 0.55 3.94 20.24
N HIS A 60 0.33 2.66 20.07
CA HIS A 60 -0.98 2.08 19.78
C HIS A 60 -1.86 1.85 21.02
N GLY A 61 -1.33 2.06 22.24
CA GLY A 61 -2.01 1.78 23.50
C GLY A 61 -2.31 0.29 23.74
N LEU A 62 -1.72 -0.61 22.95
CA LEU A 62 -1.99 -2.05 23.06
C LEU A 62 -1.13 -2.73 24.13
N ARG A 63 0.04 -2.16 24.44
CA ARG A 63 1.04 -2.73 25.36
C ARG A 63 1.68 -1.63 26.22
N PRO A 64 0.91 -1.03 27.15
CA PRO A 64 1.38 0.14 27.90
C PRO A 64 2.66 -0.09 28.69
N ASP A 65 2.94 -1.34 29.09
CA ASP A 65 4.15 -1.70 29.86
C ASP A 65 5.44 -1.70 29.00
N GLU A 66 5.33 -1.94 27.68
CA GLU A 66 6.48 -1.98 26.76
C GLU A 66 6.81 -0.60 26.16
N VAL A 67 5.79 0.27 26.01
CA VAL A 67 5.90 1.60 25.39
C VAL A 67 7.03 2.47 25.96
N PRO A 68 7.21 2.59 27.30
CA PRO A 68 8.26 3.44 27.84
C PRO A 68 9.67 3.00 27.43
N GLN A 69 9.91 1.69 27.36
CA GLN A 69 11.20 1.14 26.94
C GLN A 69 11.43 1.31 25.44
N GLU A 70 10.41 1.02 24.62
CA GLU A 70 10.47 1.19 23.16
C GLU A 70 10.69 2.65 22.80
N TRP A 71 9.92 3.58 23.41
CA TRP A 71 10.07 5.00 23.18
C TRP A 71 11.45 5.50 23.58
N SER A 72 11.92 5.14 24.78
CA SER A 72 13.25 5.53 25.25
C SER A 72 14.36 5.08 24.30
N CYS A 73 14.26 3.86 23.75
CA CYS A 73 15.21 3.34 22.77
C CYS A 73 15.21 4.18 21.48
N VAL A 74 14.02 4.51 20.96
CA VAL A 74 13.86 5.32 19.75
C VAL A 74 14.34 6.74 19.96
N GLU A 75 13.92 7.38 21.05
CA GLU A 75 14.29 8.77 21.40
C GLU A 75 15.81 8.93 21.56
N GLN A 76 16.44 8.00 22.29
CA GLN A 76 17.88 8.01 22.48
C GLN A 76 18.65 7.85 21.15
N ALA A 77 18.22 6.92 20.30
CA ALA A 77 18.83 6.72 18.98
C ALA A 77 18.66 7.97 18.10
N ALA A 78 17.47 8.54 18.05
CA ALA A 78 17.19 9.75 17.27
C ALA A 78 18.02 10.93 17.77
N HIS A 79 18.14 11.10 19.10
CA HIS A 79 18.96 12.15 19.72
C HIS A 79 20.44 12.00 19.32
N VAL A 80 21.02 10.80 19.43
CA VAL A 80 22.43 10.53 19.07
C VAL A 80 22.66 10.81 17.57
N LEU A 81 21.68 10.51 16.71
CA LEU A 81 21.75 10.76 15.28
C LEU A 81 21.43 12.21 14.89
N GLY A 82 21.03 13.06 15.85
CA GLY A 82 20.60 14.44 15.61
C GLY A 82 19.37 14.51 14.70
N ILE A 83 18.39 13.64 14.92
CA ILE A 83 17.11 13.57 14.20
C ILE A 83 16.00 14.00 15.14
N GLU A 84 15.19 14.96 14.71
CA GLU A 84 13.99 15.38 15.47
C GLU A 84 13.00 14.22 15.53
N CYS A 85 12.54 13.86 16.74
CA CYS A 85 11.70 12.70 16.97
C CYS A 85 10.49 13.06 17.85
N THR A 86 9.35 12.44 17.59
CA THR A 86 8.13 12.60 18.40
C THR A 86 7.43 11.26 18.64
N CYS A 87 6.69 11.19 19.76
CA CYS A 87 5.78 10.10 20.08
C CYS A 87 4.34 10.57 19.90
N ILE A 88 3.50 9.78 19.24
CA ILE A 88 2.06 10.04 19.07
C ILE A 88 1.28 8.84 19.57
N SER A 89 0.40 9.04 20.55
CA SER A 89 -0.50 8.00 21.05
C SER A 89 -1.80 7.99 20.24
N VAL A 90 -2.29 6.79 19.90
CA VAL A 90 -3.55 6.57 19.18
C VAL A 90 -4.42 5.54 19.92
N ASP A 91 -5.73 5.74 19.95
CA ASP A 91 -6.66 4.81 20.59
C ASP A 91 -7.20 3.78 19.58
N VAL A 92 -6.51 2.63 19.51
CA VAL A 92 -6.86 1.54 18.60
C VAL A 92 -8.17 0.86 19.00
N TYR A 93 -8.45 0.71 20.30
CA TYR A 93 -9.66 0.04 20.76
C TYR A 93 -10.92 0.84 20.40
N ALA A 94 -10.89 2.16 20.64
CA ALA A 94 -12.01 3.04 20.28
C ALA A 94 -12.27 3.03 18.77
N GLU A 95 -11.23 3.10 17.94
CA GLU A 95 -11.37 3.10 16.47
C GLU A 95 -11.88 1.74 15.97
N ALA A 96 -11.35 0.63 16.49
CA ALA A 96 -11.80 -0.72 16.14
C ALA A 96 -13.29 -0.92 16.45
N ALA A 97 -13.72 -0.52 17.65
CA ALA A 97 -15.12 -0.60 18.07
C ALA A 97 -16.03 0.29 17.19
N ARG A 98 -15.63 1.56 16.98
CA ARG A 98 -16.39 2.54 16.20
C ARG A 98 -16.63 2.10 14.77
N ARG A 99 -15.64 1.46 14.12
CA ARG A 99 -15.68 1.09 12.71
C ARG A 99 -15.89 -0.39 12.45
N LYS A 100 -16.01 -1.21 13.51
CA LYS A 100 -16.14 -2.67 13.43
C LYS A 100 -14.99 -3.31 12.65
N LEU A 101 -13.76 -2.87 12.93
CA LEU A 101 -12.53 -3.38 12.34
C LEU A 101 -11.84 -4.35 13.30
N SER A 102 -10.95 -5.19 12.77
CA SER A 102 -9.99 -5.92 13.61
C SER A 102 -9.00 -4.93 14.25
N ILE A 103 -8.46 -5.28 15.41
CA ILE A 103 -7.43 -4.48 16.12
C ILE A 103 -6.23 -4.21 15.20
N GLU A 104 -5.74 -5.22 14.48
CA GLU A 104 -4.63 -5.08 13.53
C GLU A 104 -4.94 -4.05 12.43
N HIS A 105 -6.15 -4.11 11.85
CA HIS A 105 -6.57 -3.18 10.80
C HIS A 105 -6.69 -1.75 11.34
N ALA A 106 -7.32 -1.58 12.51
CA ALA A 106 -7.46 -0.28 13.15
C ALA A 106 -6.09 0.34 13.50
N ALA A 107 -5.20 -0.45 14.09
CA ALA A 107 -3.83 -0.03 14.42
C ALA A 107 -3.05 0.42 13.17
N ARG A 108 -3.14 -0.37 12.08
CA ARG A 108 -2.50 -0.01 10.82
C ARG A 108 -3.05 1.29 10.23
N GLU A 109 -4.37 1.47 10.17
CA GLU A 109 -4.99 2.69 9.65
C GLU A 109 -4.64 3.92 10.49
N LEU A 110 -4.72 3.81 11.82
CA LEU A 110 -4.38 4.91 12.73
C LEU A 110 -2.92 5.30 12.60
N ARG A 111 -2.01 4.33 12.52
CA ARG A 111 -0.59 4.59 12.30
C ARG A 111 -0.34 5.41 11.04
N TYR A 112 -0.88 4.98 9.90
CA TYR A 112 -0.66 5.72 8.65
C TYR A 112 -1.32 7.09 8.66
N ARG A 113 -2.48 7.23 9.32
CA ARG A 113 -3.16 8.53 9.49
C ARG A 113 -2.31 9.49 10.33
N ALA A 114 -1.86 9.06 11.50
CA ALA A 114 -1.03 9.86 12.38
C ALA A 114 0.30 10.28 11.70
N LEU A 115 0.95 9.34 11.00
CA LEU A 115 2.18 9.64 10.24
C LEU A 115 1.92 10.61 9.07
N ALA A 116 0.79 10.51 8.39
CA ALA A 116 0.43 11.44 7.31
C ALA A 116 0.12 12.85 7.84
N GLU A 117 -0.60 12.96 8.95
CA GLU A 117 -0.90 14.23 9.62
C GLU A 117 0.39 14.91 10.09
N LEU A 118 1.29 14.15 10.72
CA LEU A 118 2.61 14.64 11.12
C LEU A 118 3.46 15.06 9.91
N GLY A 119 3.40 14.27 8.83
CA GLY A 119 4.09 14.58 7.58
C GLY A 119 3.64 15.93 6.98
N MET A 120 2.35 16.23 7.04
CA MET A 120 1.82 17.54 6.64
C MET A 120 2.33 18.65 7.56
N GLN A 121 2.28 18.45 8.89
CA GLN A 121 2.74 19.41 9.89
C GLN A 121 4.24 19.75 9.71
N TRP A 122 5.07 18.74 9.50
CA TRP A 122 6.52 18.89 9.30
C TRP A 122 6.92 19.13 7.86
N ARG A 123 5.95 19.23 6.95
CA ARG A 123 6.17 19.44 5.51
C ARG A 123 7.14 18.41 4.92
N THR A 124 6.98 17.14 5.32
CA THR A 124 7.78 16.05 4.76
C THR A 124 7.11 15.55 3.47
N GLY A 125 7.89 15.43 2.41
CA GLY A 125 7.39 14.91 1.12
C GLY A 125 7.22 13.40 1.11
N LEU A 126 7.96 12.69 1.97
CA LEU A 126 8.04 11.23 1.99
C LEU A 126 7.93 10.66 3.41
N LEU A 127 7.31 9.49 3.49
CA LEU A 127 7.23 8.64 4.67
C LEU A 127 7.99 7.33 4.41
N ALA A 128 9.09 7.09 5.13
CA ALA A 128 9.86 5.85 5.05
C ALA A 128 9.38 4.84 6.10
N VAL A 129 9.13 3.60 5.65
CA VAL A 129 8.75 2.47 6.51
C VAL A 129 9.61 1.24 6.23
N ALA A 130 9.92 0.46 7.27
CA ALA A 130 10.93 -0.58 7.28
C ALA A 130 10.41 -1.97 6.84
N HIS A 131 9.51 -2.05 5.85
CA HIS A 131 9.09 -3.34 5.32
C HIS A 131 10.24 -4.01 4.56
N THR A 132 10.47 -5.28 4.86
CA THR A 132 11.56 -6.10 4.31
C THR A 132 11.09 -7.04 3.20
N ALA A 133 12.04 -7.75 2.57
CA ALA A 133 11.74 -8.81 1.61
C ALA A 133 10.94 -9.96 2.24
N ASP A 134 11.18 -10.26 3.52
CA ASP A 134 10.41 -11.26 4.26
C ASP A 134 8.96 -10.82 4.44
N ASP A 135 8.71 -9.54 4.77
CA ASP A 135 7.35 -9.00 4.84
C ASP A 135 6.64 -9.01 3.48
N GLN A 136 7.40 -8.82 2.39
CA GLN A 136 6.87 -8.91 1.03
C GLN A 136 6.41 -10.35 0.72
N ALA A 137 7.21 -11.36 1.06
CA ALA A 137 6.84 -12.76 0.85
C ALA A 137 5.59 -13.14 1.67
N GLU A 138 5.50 -12.69 2.93
CA GLU A 138 4.31 -12.84 3.78
C GLU A 138 3.08 -12.20 3.14
N GLU A 139 3.21 -10.96 2.65
CA GLU A 139 2.11 -10.20 2.03
C GLU A 139 1.58 -10.87 0.76
N VAL A 140 2.49 -11.35 -0.11
CA VAL A 140 2.12 -12.06 -1.35
C VAL A 140 1.31 -13.32 -1.01
N LEU A 141 1.79 -14.10 -0.04
CA LEU A 141 1.10 -15.32 0.39
C LEU A 141 -0.25 -15.02 1.05
N LEU A 142 -0.33 -14.00 1.89
CA LEU A 142 -1.59 -13.53 2.48
C LEU A 142 -2.62 -13.12 1.43
N ARG A 143 -2.19 -12.39 0.41
CA ARG A 143 -3.07 -11.96 -0.68
C ARG A 143 -3.51 -13.13 -1.55
N LEU A 144 -2.64 -14.12 -1.77
CA LEU A 144 -3.00 -15.37 -2.45
C LEU A 144 -4.08 -16.14 -1.69
N LEU A 145 -3.91 -16.31 -0.38
CA LEU A 145 -4.89 -16.98 0.49
C LEU A 145 -6.26 -16.28 0.53
N ARG A 146 -6.29 -14.96 0.32
CA ARG A 146 -7.52 -14.16 0.23
C ARG A 146 -8.13 -14.12 -1.17
N GLY A 147 -7.58 -14.86 -2.13
CA GLY A 147 -8.05 -14.88 -3.52
C GLY A 147 -7.69 -13.63 -4.30
N GLY A 148 -6.59 -12.97 -3.94
CA GLY A 148 -6.11 -11.77 -4.64
C GLY A 148 -5.78 -12.03 -6.10
N GLY A 149 -6.22 -11.12 -6.99
CA GLY A 149 -5.84 -11.13 -8.40
C GLY A 149 -4.40 -10.66 -8.64
N ARG A 150 -4.00 -10.57 -9.91
CA ARG A 150 -2.62 -10.19 -10.31
C ARG A 150 -2.08 -8.95 -9.61
N LYS A 151 -2.83 -7.84 -9.61
CA LYS A 151 -2.44 -6.59 -8.93
C LYS A 151 -2.21 -6.79 -7.42
N ALA A 152 -3.01 -7.62 -6.77
CA ALA A 152 -2.80 -7.96 -5.37
C ALA A 152 -1.52 -8.78 -5.19
N LEU A 153 -1.26 -9.77 -6.07
CA LEU A 153 -0.11 -10.66 -5.99
C LEU A 153 1.23 -9.99 -6.37
N SER A 154 1.21 -8.79 -6.98
CA SER A 154 2.42 -7.99 -7.17
C SER A 154 2.99 -7.46 -5.83
N GLY A 155 2.27 -7.66 -4.74
CA GLY A 155 2.73 -7.33 -3.40
C GLY A 155 2.74 -5.82 -3.11
N MET A 156 3.65 -5.40 -2.23
CA MET A 156 3.88 -3.99 -1.91
C MET A 156 4.81 -3.37 -2.95
N SER A 157 4.60 -2.10 -3.29
CA SER A 157 5.51 -1.33 -4.14
C SER A 157 6.62 -0.68 -3.31
N LEU A 158 7.79 -0.47 -3.92
CA LEU A 158 8.88 0.32 -3.31
C LEU A 158 8.41 1.72 -2.95
N GLN A 159 7.62 2.34 -3.83
CA GLN A 159 6.96 3.63 -3.60
C GLN A 159 5.48 3.52 -3.89
N ALA A 160 4.65 4.01 -2.97
CA ALA A 160 3.20 4.13 -3.13
C ALA A 160 2.77 5.51 -2.62
N GLY A 161 2.49 6.43 -3.55
CA GLY A 161 2.27 7.83 -3.22
C GLY A 161 3.48 8.44 -2.50
N HIS A 162 3.28 8.92 -1.29
CA HIS A 162 4.34 9.48 -0.43
C HIS A 162 5.07 8.44 0.43
N VAL A 163 4.63 7.18 0.43
CA VAL A 163 5.23 6.11 1.24
C VAL A 163 6.33 5.40 0.47
N ILE A 164 7.54 5.34 1.03
CA ILE A 164 8.67 4.59 0.50
C ILE A 164 9.04 3.41 1.43
N ARG A 165 9.53 2.32 0.83
CA ARG A 165 9.93 1.07 1.52
C ARG A 165 11.34 0.67 1.12
N PRO A 166 12.37 1.37 1.65
CA PRO A 166 13.75 1.17 1.20
C PRO A 166 14.28 -0.25 1.43
N PHE A 167 13.69 -0.99 2.37
CA PHE A 167 14.11 -2.36 2.71
C PHE A 167 13.31 -3.46 1.99
N LEU A 168 12.40 -3.12 1.07
CA LEU A 168 11.50 -4.11 0.46
C LEU A 168 12.22 -5.23 -0.32
N GLY A 169 13.42 -4.99 -0.81
CA GLY A 169 14.29 -5.99 -1.44
C GLY A 169 15.41 -6.54 -0.54
N ILE A 170 15.39 -6.20 0.76
CA ILE A 170 16.43 -6.56 1.73
C ILE A 170 15.88 -7.62 2.69
N ARG A 171 16.64 -8.70 2.89
CA ARG A 171 16.25 -9.78 3.81
C ARG A 171 16.47 -9.37 5.27
N LYS A 172 15.65 -9.89 6.16
CA LYS A 172 15.81 -9.67 7.63
C LYS A 172 17.19 -10.09 8.12
N SER A 173 17.78 -11.14 7.56
CA SER A 173 19.14 -11.57 7.91
C SER A 173 20.21 -10.49 7.63
N GLU A 174 20.06 -9.72 6.55
CA GLU A 174 20.95 -8.61 6.21
C GLU A 174 20.74 -7.42 7.17
N VAL A 175 19.50 -7.18 7.59
CA VAL A 175 19.16 -6.17 8.60
C VAL A 175 19.80 -6.51 9.94
N PHE A 176 19.64 -7.75 10.42
CA PHE A 176 20.26 -8.20 11.67
C PHE A 176 21.79 -8.18 11.63
N ALA A 177 22.41 -8.54 10.51
CA ALA A 177 23.86 -8.43 10.33
C ALA A 177 24.31 -6.98 10.48
N TYR A 178 23.62 -6.03 9.84
CA TYR A 178 23.91 -4.61 9.96
C TYR A 178 23.79 -4.10 11.40
N LEU A 179 22.70 -4.44 12.09
CA LEU A 179 22.50 -4.03 13.49
C LEU A 179 23.63 -4.53 14.39
N LYS A 180 24.03 -5.80 14.22
CA LYS A 180 25.14 -6.41 14.96
C LYS A 180 26.46 -5.73 14.65
N ASP A 181 26.78 -5.50 13.37
CA ASP A 181 28.05 -4.92 12.95
C ASP A 181 28.20 -3.46 13.42
N GLN A 182 27.08 -2.74 13.54
CA GLN A 182 27.06 -1.35 14.01
C GLN A 182 26.79 -1.20 15.52
N GLY A 183 26.57 -2.30 16.25
CA GLY A 183 26.25 -2.27 17.67
C GLY A 183 24.95 -1.52 18.00
N ILE A 184 23.96 -1.54 17.09
CA ILE A 184 22.71 -0.81 17.26
C ILE A 184 21.79 -1.58 18.20
N VAL A 185 21.31 -0.90 19.24
CA VAL A 185 20.33 -1.42 20.20
C VAL A 185 18.93 -1.32 19.60
N PHE A 186 18.12 -2.33 19.82
CA PHE A 186 16.69 -2.38 19.42
C PHE A 186 15.87 -3.15 20.46
N CYS A 187 14.57 -2.93 20.48
CA CYS A 187 13.62 -3.63 21.35
C CYS A 187 13.05 -4.85 20.66
N HIS A 188 12.72 -5.88 21.44
CA HIS A 188 11.96 -7.03 20.98
C HIS A 188 10.47 -6.73 21.13
N ASP A 189 9.71 -6.81 20.04
CA ASP A 189 8.27 -6.64 20.03
C ASP A 189 7.58 -8.00 20.27
N SER A 190 7.01 -8.21 21.46
CA SER A 190 6.37 -9.46 21.87
C SER A 190 5.14 -9.82 21.02
N SER A 191 4.48 -8.83 20.38
CA SER A 191 3.32 -9.10 19.51
C SER A 191 3.67 -9.88 18.24
N ASN A 192 4.95 -9.93 17.86
CA ASN A 192 5.41 -10.73 16.74
C ASN A 192 5.28 -12.24 17.00
N ASP A 193 5.17 -12.65 18.26
CA ASP A 193 5.10 -14.05 18.69
C ASP A 193 3.65 -14.54 18.84
N GLU A 194 2.65 -13.65 18.75
CA GLU A 194 1.23 -14.01 18.89
C GLU A 194 0.67 -14.66 17.61
N VAL A 195 0.31 -15.93 17.70
CA VAL A 195 -0.24 -16.75 16.59
C VAL A 195 -1.70 -16.42 16.26
N GLN A 196 -2.36 -15.54 17.02
CA GLN A 196 -3.77 -15.17 16.79
C GLN A 196 -4.02 -14.47 15.45
N PHE A 197 -3.04 -13.73 14.95
CA PHE A 197 -3.18 -12.99 13.71
C PHE A 197 -2.77 -13.83 12.50
N LEU A 198 -3.55 -13.75 11.43
CA LEU A 198 -3.29 -14.51 10.19
C LEU A 198 -1.89 -14.22 9.62
N ARG A 199 -1.39 -13.00 9.75
CA ARG A 199 -0.04 -12.63 9.30
C ARG A 199 1.03 -13.36 10.10
N ASN A 200 0.89 -13.43 11.42
CA ASN A 200 1.83 -14.15 12.29
C ASN A 200 1.77 -15.65 12.02
N ARG A 201 0.59 -16.24 11.77
CA ARG A 201 0.46 -17.64 11.36
C ARG A 201 1.18 -17.93 10.03
N VAL A 202 1.05 -17.02 9.06
CA VAL A 202 1.80 -17.16 7.80
C VAL A 202 3.31 -17.11 8.05
N ARG A 203 3.78 -16.19 8.89
CA ARG A 203 5.20 -16.02 9.24
C ARG A 203 5.77 -17.20 10.02
N LEU A 204 5.06 -17.65 11.08
CA LEU A 204 5.57 -18.59 12.06
C LEU A 204 5.27 -20.07 11.72
N GLU A 205 4.20 -20.32 10.97
CA GLU A 205 3.76 -21.68 10.66
C GLU A 205 3.87 -22.00 9.16
N LEU A 206 3.17 -21.23 8.31
CA LEU A 206 3.00 -21.61 6.90
C LEU A 206 4.28 -21.46 6.08
N LEU A 207 4.97 -20.32 6.17
CA LEU A 207 6.23 -20.12 5.42
C LEU A 207 7.30 -21.11 5.85
N PRO A 208 7.58 -21.36 7.16
CA PRO A 208 8.53 -22.39 7.59
C PRO A 208 8.10 -23.80 7.17
N PHE A 209 6.80 -24.10 7.18
CA PHE A 209 6.28 -25.38 6.69
C PHE A 209 6.58 -25.56 5.20
N LEU A 210 6.33 -24.54 4.39
CA LEU A 210 6.61 -24.59 2.96
C LEU A 210 8.13 -24.69 2.68
N GLU A 211 8.96 -23.99 3.44
CA GLU A 211 10.42 -24.06 3.32
C GLU A 211 10.99 -25.43 3.65
N THR A 212 10.46 -26.07 4.69
CA THR A 212 10.99 -27.36 5.18
C THR A 212 10.44 -28.57 4.44
N ARG A 213 9.19 -28.50 3.95
CA ARG A 213 8.49 -29.64 3.38
C ARG A 213 8.39 -29.63 1.86
N PHE A 214 8.57 -28.46 1.23
CA PHE A 214 8.39 -28.31 -0.22
C PHE A 214 9.63 -27.75 -0.88
N ASP A 215 9.98 -26.48 -0.63
CA ASP A 215 11.11 -25.81 -1.28
C ASP A 215 11.75 -24.77 -0.34
N PRO A 216 13.03 -24.96 0.04
CA PRO A 216 13.77 -23.97 0.82
C PRO A 216 13.85 -22.60 0.18
N GLY A 217 13.65 -22.51 -1.15
CA GLY A 217 13.67 -21.28 -1.93
C GLY A 217 12.31 -20.57 -2.03
N ILE A 218 11.24 -21.03 -1.37
CA ILE A 218 9.88 -20.53 -1.55
C ILE A 218 9.76 -19.01 -1.36
N ARG A 219 10.44 -18.40 -0.38
CA ARG A 219 10.44 -16.93 -0.21
C ARG A 219 10.99 -16.24 -1.45
N SER A 220 12.09 -16.73 -1.99
CA SER A 220 12.69 -16.17 -3.21
C SER A 220 11.78 -16.34 -4.42
N ALA A 221 11.09 -17.48 -4.52
CA ALA A 221 10.11 -17.73 -5.57
C ALA A 221 8.91 -16.77 -5.49
N LEU A 222 8.36 -16.54 -4.28
CA LEU A 222 7.29 -15.57 -4.06
C LEU A 222 7.71 -14.15 -4.44
N LEU A 223 8.91 -13.73 -4.02
CA LEU A 223 9.45 -12.41 -4.36
C LEU A 223 9.64 -12.22 -5.87
N LYS A 224 10.21 -13.23 -6.54
CA LYS A 224 10.41 -13.21 -7.99
C LYS A 224 9.07 -13.14 -8.74
N THR A 225 8.08 -13.93 -8.30
CA THR A 225 6.73 -13.89 -8.89
C THR A 225 6.08 -12.53 -8.70
N ALA A 226 6.19 -11.94 -7.49
CA ALA A 226 5.65 -10.62 -7.23
C ALA A 226 6.31 -9.53 -8.09
N ALA A 227 7.64 -9.58 -8.28
CA ALA A 227 8.37 -8.64 -9.11
C ALA A 227 7.93 -8.72 -10.58
N ASN A 228 7.87 -9.93 -11.15
CA ASN A 228 7.40 -10.12 -12.53
C ASN A 228 5.94 -9.60 -12.70
N LEU A 229 5.07 -9.90 -11.73
CA LEU A 229 3.70 -9.40 -11.76
C LEU A 229 3.63 -7.88 -11.63
N ALA A 230 4.54 -7.24 -10.88
CA ALA A 230 4.59 -5.79 -10.76
C ALA A 230 4.97 -5.12 -12.10
N GLU A 231 5.98 -5.67 -12.82
CA GLU A 231 6.38 -5.20 -14.14
C GLU A 231 5.23 -5.33 -15.15
N ASP A 232 4.55 -6.49 -15.17
CA ASP A 232 3.37 -6.71 -16.01
C ASP A 232 2.24 -5.72 -15.69
N GLU A 233 2.01 -5.42 -14.40
CA GLU A 233 0.98 -4.47 -13.96
C GLU A 233 1.32 -3.05 -14.42
N GLU A 234 2.59 -2.64 -14.33
CA GLU A 234 3.04 -1.34 -14.81
C GLU A 234 2.79 -1.17 -16.31
N LEU A 235 3.16 -2.17 -17.13
CA LEU A 235 2.89 -2.16 -18.55
C LEU A 235 1.38 -2.01 -18.85
N LEU A 236 0.54 -2.78 -18.14
CA LEU A 236 -0.91 -2.73 -18.34
C LEU A 236 -1.51 -1.40 -17.90
N GLU A 237 -0.97 -0.75 -16.86
CA GLU A 237 -1.37 0.60 -16.45
C GLU A 237 -0.95 1.66 -17.47
N GLN A 238 0.24 1.54 -18.06
CA GLN A 238 0.69 2.43 -19.14
C GLN A 238 -0.21 2.30 -20.39
N LEU A 239 -0.49 1.07 -20.83
CA LEU A 239 -1.39 0.82 -21.97
C LEU A 239 -2.80 1.35 -21.72
N LEU A 240 -3.30 1.22 -20.49
CA LEU A 240 -4.59 1.76 -20.11
C LEU A 240 -4.60 3.28 -20.14
N SER A 241 -3.56 3.92 -19.58
CA SER A 241 -3.41 5.37 -19.60
C SER A 241 -3.40 5.93 -21.03
N GLN A 242 -2.65 5.29 -21.93
CA GLN A 242 -2.60 5.68 -23.36
C GLN A 242 -3.97 5.55 -24.06
N SER A 243 -4.82 4.66 -23.57
CA SER A 243 -6.15 4.41 -24.14
C SER A 243 -7.25 5.23 -23.49
N TRP A 244 -6.99 5.84 -22.33
CA TRP A 244 -8.00 6.48 -21.48
C TRP A 244 -8.77 7.55 -22.18
N ASP A 245 -8.09 8.56 -22.73
CA ASP A 245 -8.71 9.74 -23.37
C ASP A 245 -9.46 9.39 -24.66
N ARG A 246 -9.10 8.27 -25.30
CA ARG A 246 -9.81 7.77 -26.49
C ARG A 246 -11.12 7.05 -26.12
N VAL A 247 -11.21 6.50 -24.91
CA VAL A 247 -12.33 5.68 -24.48
C VAL A 247 -13.27 6.43 -23.55
N ILE A 248 -12.76 7.31 -22.70
CA ILE A 248 -13.56 8.12 -21.77
C ILE A 248 -13.82 9.49 -22.39
N ASP A 249 -15.07 9.69 -22.84
CA ASP A 249 -15.48 10.98 -23.42
C ASP A 249 -15.70 12.04 -22.34
N THR A 250 -16.29 11.64 -21.20
CA THR A 250 -16.62 12.54 -20.10
C THR A 250 -16.53 11.79 -18.78
N LEU A 251 -15.87 12.38 -17.83
CA LEU A 251 -15.87 11.95 -16.41
C LEU A 251 -15.95 13.22 -15.57
N ASP A 252 -17.11 13.51 -14.99
CA ASP A 252 -17.42 14.78 -14.34
C ASP A 252 -18.46 14.57 -13.21
N ILE A 253 -18.88 15.66 -12.61
CA ILE A 253 -19.94 15.71 -11.62
C ILE A 253 -21.20 16.27 -12.30
N ASP A 254 -22.33 15.59 -12.18
CA ASP A 254 -23.61 16.04 -12.75
C ASP A 254 -24.19 17.25 -11.97
N GLY A 255 -25.25 17.83 -12.53
CA GLY A 255 -25.95 18.98 -11.89
C GLY A 255 -26.55 18.71 -10.51
N SER A 256 -26.59 17.44 -10.09
CA SER A 256 -27.02 16.99 -8.75
C SER A 256 -25.85 16.74 -7.80
N GLY A 257 -24.60 16.97 -8.22
CA GLY A 257 -23.39 16.80 -7.44
C GLY A 257 -22.90 15.34 -7.38
N TYR A 258 -23.37 14.47 -8.27
CA TYR A 258 -22.94 13.05 -8.34
C TYR A 258 -21.98 12.80 -9.50
N PRO A 259 -20.99 11.93 -9.31
CA PRO A 259 -20.06 11.59 -10.39
C PRO A 259 -20.77 10.81 -11.49
N PHE A 260 -20.49 11.16 -12.74
CA PHE A 260 -20.98 10.45 -13.92
C PHE A 260 -19.88 10.27 -14.96
N CYS A 261 -20.06 9.30 -15.85
CA CYS A 261 -19.14 9.05 -16.96
C CYS A 261 -19.88 8.64 -18.22
N ARG A 262 -19.33 9.11 -19.36
CA ARG A 262 -19.67 8.59 -20.69
C ARG A 262 -18.44 7.92 -21.29
N LEU A 263 -18.60 6.64 -21.65
CA LEU A 263 -17.56 5.83 -22.23
C LEU A 263 -17.94 5.53 -23.69
N HIS A 264 -17.04 5.81 -24.63
CA HIS A 264 -17.21 5.57 -26.05
C HIS A 264 -17.14 4.06 -26.36
N ARG A 265 -18.30 3.47 -26.68
CA ARG A 265 -18.44 2.01 -26.87
C ARG A 265 -17.54 1.43 -27.97
N PRO A 266 -17.46 2.00 -29.18
CA PRO A 266 -16.61 1.45 -30.24
C PRO A 266 -15.14 1.37 -29.83
N ALA A 267 -14.60 2.40 -29.20
CA ALA A 267 -13.23 2.42 -28.73
C ALA A 267 -13.01 1.41 -27.58
N PHE A 268 -13.97 1.29 -26.65
CA PHE A 268 -13.93 0.31 -25.57
C PHE A 268 -13.90 -1.14 -26.08
N VAL A 269 -14.72 -1.46 -27.10
CA VAL A 269 -14.79 -2.81 -27.67
C VAL A 269 -13.48 -3.20 -28.36
N GLN A 270 -12.74 -2.24 -28.91
CA GLN A 270 -11.42 -2.47 -29.53
C GLN A 270 -10.32 -2.78 -28.52
N LEU A 271 -10.51 -2.43 -27.25
CA LEU A 271 -9.51 -2.75 -26.22
C LEU A 271 -9.42 -4.27 -26.00
N HIS A 272 -8.20 -4.74 -25.71
CA HIS A 272 -8.01 -6.10 -25.20
C HIS A 272 -8.85 -6.34 -23.94
N GLY A 273 -9.39 -7.52 -23.72
CA GLY A 273 -10.28 -7.82 -22.58
C GLY A 273 -9.66 -7.56 -21.20
N ALA A 274 -8.34 -7.66 -21.08
CA ALA A 274 -7.64 -7.29 -19.83
C ALA A 274 -7.74 -5.78 -19.55
N LEU A 275 -7.60 -4.94 -20.59
CA LEU A 275 -7.72 -3.49 -20.45
C LEU A 275 -9.16 -3.05 -20.22
N GLN A 276 -10.13 -3.73 -20.85
CA GLN A 276 -11.55 -3.47 -20.60
C GLN A 276 -11.90 -3.67 -19.12
N ARG A 277 -11.48 -4.80 -18.52
CA ARG A 277 -11.73 -5.06 -17.09
C ARG A 277 -11.08 -4.01 -16.18
N ARG A 278 -9.84 -3.63 -16.45
CA ARG A 278 -9.09 -2.61 -15.67
C ARG A 278 -9.71 -1.22 -15.80
N LEU A 279 -10.12 -0.85 -17.01
CA LEU A 279 -10.78 0.42 -17.26
C LEU A 279 -12.08 0.51 -16.45
N ILE A 280 -12.92 -0.53 -16.50
CA ILE A 280 -14.17 -0.57 -15.73
C ILE A 280 -13.88 -0.56 -14.23
N GLU A 281 -12.89 -1.31 -13.75
CA GLU A 281 -12.48 -1.30 -12.34
C GLU A 281 -12.09 0.10 -11.86
N GLN A 282 -11.17 0.78 -12.57
CA GLN A 282 -10.75 2.14 -12.25
C GLN A 282 -11.89 3.15 -12.35
N LEU A 283 -12.75 3.00 -13.36
CA LEU A 283 -13.92 3.85 -13.53
C LEU A 283 -14.91 3.71 -12.37
N LEU A 284 -15.19 2.48 -11.94
CA LEU A 284 -16.08 2.24 -10.79
C LEU A 284 -15.54 2.91 -9.51
N TRP A 285 -14.23 2.85 -9.26
CA TRP A 285 -13.62 3.54 -8.12
C TRP A 285 -13.75 5.06 -8.22
N ARG A 286 -13.51 5.64 -9.40
CA ARG A 286 -13.66 7.09 -9.63
C ARG A 286 -15.11 7.58 -9.50
N LEU A 287 -16.06 6.66 -9.69
CA LEU A 287 -17.49 6.92 -9.52
C LEU A 287 -18.00 6.54 -8.11
N ASP A 288 -17.12 6.34 -7.13
CA ASP A 288 -17.47 5.94 -5.77
C ASP A 288 -18.28 4.63 -5.68
N ALA A 289 -18.13 3.75 -6.65
CA ALA A 289 -18.82 2.47 -6.71
C ALA A 289 -17.90 1.30 -6.30
N ALA A 290 -18.51 0.21 -5.84
CA ALA A 290 -17.77 -1.00 -5.49
C ALA A 290 -17.34 -1.74 -6.76
N ALA A 291 -16.04 -2.01 -6.92
CA ALA A 291 -15.48 -2.73 -8.08
C ALA A 291 -15.36 -4.23 -7.81
N HIS A 292 -16.50 -4.92 -7.59
CA HIS A 292 -16.51 -6.37 -7.45
C HIS A 292 -16.35 -7.06 -8.82
N HIS A 293 -15.61 -8.17 -8.86
CA HIS A 293 -15.29 -8.89 -10.09
C HIS A 293 -16.55 -9.21 -10.96
N ALA A 294 -17.62 -9.70 -10.33
CA ALA A 294 -18.86 -9.99 -11.03
C ALA A 294 -19.49 -8.75 -11.70
N GLN A 295 -19.43 -7.57 -11.04
CA GLN A 295 -19.95 -6.31 -11.59
C GLN A 295 -19.06 -5.81 -12.73
N ILE A 296 -17.75 -5.90 -12.59
CA ILE A 296 -16.81 -5.57 -13.69
C ILE A 296 -17.13 -6.41 -14.92
N LEU A 297 -17.25 -7.74 -14.78
CA LEU A 297 -17.57 -8.63 -15.88
C LEU A 297 -18.94 -8.34 -16.50
N ALA A 298 -19.97 -8.03 -15.70
CA ALA A 298 -21.29 -7.68 -16.19
C ALA A 298 -21.26 -6.42 -17.07
N VAL A 299 -20.52 -5.37 -16.64
CA VAL A 299 -20.35 -4.14 -17.43
C VAL A 299 -19.56 -4.40 -18.72
N VAL A 300 -18.48 -5.18 -18.64
CA VAL A 300 -17.69 -5.56 -19.83
C VAL A 300 -18.57 -6.32 -20.84
N THR A 301 -19.37 -7.28 -20.37
CA THR A 301 -20.30 -8.05 -21.21
C THR A 301 -21.37 -7.15 -21.84
N LEU A 302 -21.96 -6.24 -21.04
CA LEU A 302 -22.92 -5.26 -21.56
C LEU A 302 -22.29 -4.42 -22.67
N GLY A 303 -21.09 -3.89 -22.48
CA GLY A 303 -20.40 -3.07 -23.47
C GLY A 303 -20.08 -3.81 -24.76
N ARG A 304 -19.66 -5.07 -24.67
CA ARG A 304 -19.27 -5.90 -25.82
C ARG A 304 -20.47 -6.40 -26.63
N SER A 305 -21.45 -6.98 -25.98
CA SER A 305 -22.52 -7.77 -26.62
C SER A 305 -23.95 -7.34 -26.24
N GLY A 306 -24.10 -6.31 -25.41
CA GLY A 306 -25.39 -5.78 -25.01
C GLY A 306 -26.17 -5.16 -26.18
N ARG A 307 -27.49 -5.14 -26.07
CA ARG A 307 -28.39 -4.46 -27.01
C ARG A 307 -28.53 -2.98 -26.58
N PRO A 308 -28.53 -2.02 -27.52
CA PRO A 308 -28.85 -0.63 -27.19
C PRO A 308 -30.16 -0.52 -26.40
N GLY A 309 -30.20 0.29 -25.37
CA GLY A 309 -31.31 0.39 -24.42
C GLY A 309 -31.21 -0.54 -23.22
N SER A 310 -30.27 -1.49 -23.19
CA SER A 310 -30.06 -2.33 -22.02
C SER A 310 -29.44 -1.53 -20.86
N GLU A 311 -29.82 -1.93 -19.65
CA GLU A 311 -29.37 -1.30 -18.40
C GLU A 311 -28.80 -2.33 -17.41
N LEU A 312 -27.86 -1.87 -16.58
CA LEU A 312 -27.37 -2.59 -15.39
C LEU A 312 -27.51 -1.70 -14.17
N HIS A 313 -28.04 -2.28 -13.09
CA HIS A 313 -28.07 -1.65 -11.78
C HIS A 313 -26.95 -2.27 -10.93
N LEU A 314 -25.96 -1.45 -10.58
CA LEU A 314 -24.83 -1.86 -9.77
C LEU A 314 -25.09 -1.54 -8.29
N ARG A 315 -24.28 -2.14 -7.42
CA ARG A 315 -24.37 -1.85 -5.99
C ARG A 315 -24.16 -0.34 -5.73
N ARG A 316 -24.70 0.16 -4.61
CA ARG A 316 -24.70 1.57 -4.21
C ARG A 316 -25.46 2.51 -5.16
N GLY A 317 -26.34 1.96 -5.99
CA GLY A 317 -27.25 2.75 -6.81
C GLY A 317 -26.68 3.26 -8.14
N LEU A 318 -25.44 2.89 -8.51
CA LEU A 318 -24.90 3.26 -9.82
C LEU A 318 -25.65 2.52 -10.93
N ARG A 319 -26.09 3.24 -11.96
CA ARG A 319 -26.77 2.74 -13.14
C ARG A 319 -25.85 2.86 -14.35
N VAL A 320 -25.81 1.80 -15.17
CA VAL A 320 -25.10 1.79 -16.46
C VAL A 320 -26.09 1.57 -17.57
N VAL A 321 -26.18 2.51 -18.49
CA VAL A 321 -27.09 2.46 -19.64
C VAL A 321 -26.27 2.34 -20.93
N LEU A 322 -26.63 1.37 -21.77
CA LEU A 322 -26.00 1.18 -23.07
C LEU A 322 -26.79 1.86 -24.17
N SER A 323 -26.16 2.75 -24.90
CA SER A 323 -26.64 3.27 -26.21
C SER A 323 -25.89 2.59 -27.36
N ARG A 324 -26.18 3.01 -28.60
CA ARG A 324 -25.42 2.52 -29.76
C ARG A 324 -23.95 2.88 -29.70
N THR A 325 -23.63 4.07 -29.18
CA THR A 325 -22.30 4.67 -29.21
C THR A 325 -21.63 4.78 -27.84
N HIS A 326 -22.40 4.70 -26.73
CA HIS A 326 -21.84 4.95 -25.39
C HIS A 326 -22.38 3.99 -24.35
N LEU A 327 -21.57 3.77 -23.31
CA LEU A 327 -22.03 3.34 -21.98
C LEU A 327 -22.04 4.58 -21.09
N THR A 328 -23.19 4.88 -20.50
CA THR A 328 -23.36 6.02 -19.58
C THR A 328 -23.52 5.49 -18.16
N PHE A 329 -22.65 5.94 -17.28
CA PHE A 329 -22.65 5.62 -15.86
C PHE A 329 -23.18 6.83 -15.10
N SER A 330 -24.23 6.66 -14.31
CA SER A 330 -24.84 7.77 -13.55
C SER A 330 -25.58 7.26 -12.34
N TYR A 331 -25.82 8.17 -11.38
CA TYR A 331 -26.71 7.91 -10.24
C TYR A 331 -28.08 8.50 -10.56
N PRO A 332 -29.17 7.72 -10.51
CA PRO A 332 -30.53 8.26 -10.68
C PRO A 332 -30.82 9.34 -9.60
N GLN A 333 -31.65 10.32 -9.95
CA GLN A 333 -32.05 11.39 -9.02
C GLN A 333 -32.54 10.82 -7.69
N GLY A 334 -32.03 11.35 -6.58
CA GLY A 334 -32.31 10.89 -5.22
C GLY A 334 -31.57 9.64 -4.75
N LYS A 335 -30.71 9.03 -5.60
CA LYS A 335 -29.87 7.86 -5.26
C LYS A 335 -28.43 8.20 -5.59
N GLY A 336 -27.73 8.78 -4.66
CA GLY A 336 -26.29 9.01 -4.77
C GLY A 336 -25.46 7.84 -4.21
N PRO A 337 -24.13 7.85 -4.40
CA PRO A 337 -23.25 6.91 -3.75
C PRO A 337 -23.46 7.01 -2.24
N TRP A 338 -23.62 5.86 -1.60
CA TRP A 338 -23.71 5.83 -0.15
C TRP A 338 -22.37 6.33 0.43
N ARG A 339 -22.36 7.55 0.96
CA ARG A 339 -21.18 8.18 1.58
C ARG A 339 -20.94 7.63 2.99
N GLY A 340 -20.87 6.34 3.15
CA GLY A 340 -20.16 5.75 4.26
C GLY A 340 -18.68 5.87 3.91
N ARG A 341 -17.98 6.72 4.66
CA ARG A 341 -16.57 7.13 4.51
C ARG A 341 -15.74 6.17 3.64
N LEU A 342 -15.38 6.65 2.46
CA LEU A 342 -14.45 5.98 1.58
C LEU A 342 -13.07 6.02 2.20
N HIS A 343 -12.44 4.87 2.23
CA HIS A 343 -11.02 4.76 2.52
C HIS A 343 -10.26 5.39 1.35
N SER A 344 -9.55 6.48 1.62
CA SER A 344 -8.47 6.95 0.75
C SER A 344 -7.44 5.81 0.66
N HIS A 345 -7.25 5.28 -0.51
CA HIS A 345 -6.17 4.33 -0.83
C HIS A 345 -4.82 5.06 -0.93
#